data_f28e24de717efbc58d66747a06d1b412
#
_entry.id   f28e24de717efbc58d66747a06d1b412
#
_cell.length_a   1.000
_cell.length_b   1.000
_cell.length_c   1.000
_cell.angle_alpha   90.00
_cell.angle_beta   90.00
_cell.angle_gamma   90.00
#
_symmetry.space_group_name_H-M   'P 1'
#
loop_
_entity.id
_entity.type
_entity.pdbx_description
1 polymer ?
#
loop_
_entity_poly.entity_id
_entity_poly.type
_entity_poly.pdbx_seq_one_letter_code
_entity_poly.pdbx_strand_id
1 'polypeptide(L)'
;GEVMTLKTTANLSTGGTAIDITDEVHSANVHIAERAIQLIGLDIGGVDIIAPNLTTPLDENGGGIVEINAAPGFRMHLQPTLGLARNVAEPVIDMLFPPGIRSTIPLIAVTGTNGKTTTTRLINHILKGAGSTVGMCTTEGVYIKNRLVYPGDMTGPKSHGLVLSDPTIDTAVLECARGGILRAGLGYRECNVGVVTNVSSDHLGLKGIETLKQLARVKSVIPQIVRKDGHAILNADDPRVAQMERYVRGETIFYSLNPQNELIRDHKKNNGISIVLENEQVCIYKGPWKYPLLPLKNIPITFDGKAAFNIMNTLASVGAAFALGISDENIKAGISTFFPSYSQTPGRTTLEDMLKFRVLIDFAHNEAGYRGLTDFALALPAERRIATVSLPGDRREEDFEHCSKIISEGFDQIVIFESYLRGRKPGEILELYR
;
A
#
# COMPACT_ATOMS: atom_id res chain seq x y z
N GLY A 1 -39.89 -0.97 -60.76
CA GLY A 1 -39.72 -0.81 -59.37
C GLY A 1 -38.22 -0.99 -59.04
N GLU A 2 -37.62 -0.04 -58.37
CA GLU A 2 -36.27 -0.18 -57.82
C GLU A 2 -36.27 -1.22 -56.71
N VAL A 3 -35.37 -2.18 -56.77
CA VAL A 3 -35.15 -3.16 -55.68
C VAL A 3 -34.08 -2.62 -54.76
N MET A 4 -34.48 -2.22 -53.59
CA MET A 4 -33.57 -1.78 -52.54
C MET A 4 -33.14 -2.99 -51.69
N THR A 5 -31.86 -3.32 -51.70
CA THR A 5 -31.33 -4.41 -50.86
C THR A 5 -31.16 -3.87 -49.43
N LEU A 6 -31.97 -4.36 -48.50
CA LEU A 6 -31.83 -4.05 -47.08
C LEU A 6 -30.64 -4.83 -46.48
N LYS A 7 -29.88 -4.19 -45.60
CA LYS A 7 -28.86 -4.87 -44.79
C LYS A 7 -29.54 -5.78 -43.76
N THR A 8 -28.93 -6.94 -43.53
CA THR A 8 -29.48 -7.94 -42.59
C THR A 8 -29.34 -7.56 -41.11
N THR A 9 -28.51 -6.56 -40.80
CA THR A 9 -28.28 -6.09 -39.44
C THR A 9 -28.11 -4.57 -39.36
N ALA A 10 -28.59 -3.95 -38.30
CA ALA A 10 -28.42 -2.53 -38.00
C ALA A 10 -27.12 -2.23 -37.22
N ASN A 11 -26.44 -3.28 -36.72
CA ASN A 11 -25.25 -3.12 -35.87
C ASN A 11 -24.05 -2.62 -36.71
N LEU A 12 -23.35 -1.58 -36.22
CA LEU A 12 -22.17 -0.99 -36.85
C LEU A 12 -21.04 -2.02 -37.11
N SER A 13 -20.84 -2.95 -36.18
CA SER A 13 -19.80 -4.00 -36.31
C SER A 13 -20.07 -4.96 -37.46
N THR A 14 -21.30 -5.06 -37.95
CA THR A 14 -21.73 -5.93 -39.05
C THR A 14 -22.13 -5.16 -40.30
N GLY A 15 -21.76 -3.86 -40.38
CA GLY A 15 -21.94 -3.03 -41.57
C GLY A 15 -23.15 -2.08 -41.53
N GLY A 16 -23.75 -1.85 -40.35
CA GLY A 16 -24.74 -0.80 -40.16
C GLY A 16 -24.12 0.61 -40.31
N THR A 17 -24.96 1.62 -40.50
CA THR A 17 -24.55 3.03 -40.60
C THR A 17 -25.11 3.82 -39.43
N ALA A 18 -24.33 4.77 -38.89
CA ALA A 18 -24.77 5.69 -37.86
C ALA A 18 -24.95 7.10 -38.48
N ILE A 19 -26.08 7.70 -38.22
CA ILE A 19 -26.41 9.07 -38.64
C ILE A 19 -26.67 9.89 -37.37
N ASP A 20 -25.95 11.00 -37.19
CA ASP A 20 -26.23 11.94 -36.11
C ASP A 20 -27.51 12.74 -36.39
N ILE A 21 -28.49 12.59 -35.52
CA ILE A 21 -29.77 13.34 -35.57
C ILE A 21 -30.03 14.04 -34.24
N THR A 22 -29.02 14.26 -33.41
CA THR A 22 -29.15 14.75 -32.02
C THR A 22 -29.96 16.05 -31.95
N ASP A 23 -29.72 16.97 -32.87
CA ASP A 23 -30.39 18.29 -32.88
C ASP A 23 -31.81 18.22 -33.42
N GLU A 24 -32.23 17.08 -34.00
CA GLU A 24 -33.56 16.87 -34.59
C GLU A 24 -34.50 16.08 -33.66
N VAL A 25 -33.97 15.50 -32.58
CA VAL A 25 -34.74 14.67 -31.65
C VAL A 25 -35.74 15.50 -30.90
N HIS A 26 -37.04 15.11 -30.92
CA HIS A 26 -38.09 15.78 -30.18
C HIS A 26 -37.83 15.70 -28.66
N SER A 27 -38.06 16.82 -27.95
CA SER A 27 -37.76 16.94 -26.51
C SER A 27 -38.51 15.92 -25.64
N ALA A 28 -39.73 15.52 -26.01
CA ALA A 28 -40.45 14.45 -25.33
C ALA A 28 -39.68 13.08 -25.37
N ASN A 29 -39.06 12.79 -26.51
CA ASN A 29 -38.28 11.54 -26.65
C ASN A 29 -36.99 11.58 -25.81
N VAL A 30 -36.32 12.74 -25.73
CA VAL A 30 -35.19 12.96 -24.85
C VAL A 30 -35.64 12.72 -23.40
N HIS A 31 -36.74 13.32 -22.96
CA HIS A 31 -37.26 13.16 -21.61
C HIS A 31 -37.60 11.70 -21.27
N ILE A 32 -38.22 10.95 -22.21
CA ILE A 32 -38.53 9.52 -22.02
C ILE A 32 -37.23 8.71 -21.84
N ALA A 33 -36.21 8.96 -22.68
CA ALA A 33 -34.92 8.27 -22.60
C ALA A 33 -34.19 8.57 -21.28
N GLU A 34 -34.08 9.82 -20.88
CA GLU A 34 -33.51 10.23 -19.59
C GLU A 34 -34.26 9.62 -18.41
N ARG A 35 -35.60 9.63 -18.45
CA ARG A 35 -36.43 9.05 -17.41
C ARG A 35 -36.23 7.53 -17.29
N ALA A 36 -36.08 6.84 -18.40
CA ALA A 36 -35.83 5.39 -18.42
C ALA A 36 -34.49 5.04 -17.77
N ILE A 37 -33.41 5.79 -18.06
CA ILE A 37 -32.09 5.64 -17.43
C ILE A 37 -32.17 5.88 -15.93
N GLN A 38 -32.85 6.97 -15.50
CA GLN A 38 -33.00 7.34 -14.09
C GLN A 38 -33.78 6.28 -13.29
N LEU A 39 -34.84 5.70 -13.87
CA LEU A 39 -35.65 4.67 -13.21
C LEU A 39 -34.88 3.36 -12.96
N ILE A 40 -33.92 3.05 -13.83
CA ILE A 40 -33.00 1.91 -13.66
C ILE A 40 -31.89 2.24 -12.68
N GLY A 41 -31.59 3.51 -12.44
CA GLY A 41 -30.52 3.98 -11.54
C GLY A 41 -29.14 3.96 -12.19
N LEU A 42 -29.07 4.20 -13.51
CA LEU A 42 -27.80 4.34 -14.22
C LEU A 42 -27.40 5.82 -14.33
N ASP A 43 -26.11 6.09 -14.13
CA ASP A 43 -25.53 7.43 -14.34
C ASP A 43 -25.26 7.67 -15.84
N ILE A 44 -24.92 6.61 -16.57
CA ILE A 44 -24.64 6.58 -18.00
C ILE A 44 -25.35 5.37 -18.59
N GLY A 45 -26.04 5.56 -19.70
CA GLY A 45 -26.70 4.47 -20.40
C GLY A 45 -26.95 4.78 -21.87
N GLY A 46 -27.10 3.75 -22.68
CA GLY A 46 -27.58 3.80 -24.04
C GLY A 46 -29.02 3.33 -24.09
N VAL A 47 -29.89 4.10 -24.74
CA VAL A 47 -31.31 3.73 -24.93
C VAL A 47 -31.53 3.40 -26.39
N ASP A 48 -31.86 2.15 -26.66
CA ASP A 48 -32.19 1.68 -28.01
C ASP A 48 -33.70 1.88 -28.24
N ILE A 49 -34.03 2.70 -29.23
CA ILE A 49 -35.39 3.05 -29.59
C ILE A 49 -35.68 2.60 -31.03
N ILE A 50 -36.81 1.98 -31.26
CA ILE A 50 -37.34 1.70 -32.58
C ILE A 50 -38.51 2.63 -32.83
N ALA A 51 -38.42 3.45 -33.88
CA ALA A 51 -39.46 4.42 -34.27
C ALA A 51 -39.38 4.72 -35.78
N PRO A 52 -40.46 5.12 -36.42
CA PRO A 52 -40.43 5.64 -37.80
C PRO A 52 -39.52 6.88 -37.95
N ASN A 53 -39.51 7.75 -36.95
CA ASN A 53 -38.62 8.90 -36.80
C ASN A 53 -38.52 9.28 -35.33
N LEU A 54 -37.58 10.18 -34.98
CA LEU A 54 -37.42 10.73 -33.64
C LEU A 54 -37.76 12.23 -33.57
N THR A 55 -38.24 12.81 -34.65
CA THR A 55 -38.67 14.22 -34.73
C THR A 55 -40.10 14.45 -34.21
N THR A 56 -40.85 13.38 -34.04
CA THR A 56 -42.20 13.39 -33.40
C THR A 56 -42.17 12.54 -32.14
N PRO A 57 -43.07 12.82 -31.15
CA PRO A 57 -43.17 12.01 -29.93
C PRO A 57 -43.40 10.52 -30.22
N LEU A 58 -42.79 9.64 -29.42
CA LEU A 58 -42.88 8.17 -29.58
C LEU A 58 -44.29 7.62 -29.43
N ASP A 59 -45.09 8.24 -28.55
CA ASP A 59 -46.49 7.89 -28.31
C ASP A 59 -47.40 8.25 -29.48
N GLU A 60 -47.03 9.24 -30.29
CA GLU A 60 -47.78 9.67 -31.49
C GLU A 60 -47.43 8.86 -32.74
N ASN A 61 -46.16 8.34 -32.82
CA ASN A 61 -45.70 7.66 -34.01
C ASN A 61 -45.56 6.11 -33.86
N GLY A 62 -45.95 5.59 -32.70
CA GLY A 62 -45.91 4.13 -32.41
C GLY A 62 -44.50 3.61 -32.16
N GLY A 63 -43.53 4.46 -31.88
CA GLY A 63 -42.19 4.07 -31.46
C GLY A 63 -42.11 3.63 -30.00
N GLY A 64 -41.01 3.01 -29.63
CA GLY A 64 -40.79 2.56 -28.24
C GLY A 64 -39.32 2.21 -27.92
N ILE A 65 -39.03 2.22 -26.63
CA ILE A 65 -37.75 1.76 -26.11
C ILE A 65 -37.69 0.23 -26.15
N VAL A 66 -36.65 -0.32 -26.70
CA VAL A 66 -36.41 -1.78 -26.84
C VAL A 66 -35.44 -2.28 -25.79
N GLU A 67 -34.37 -1.51 -25.55
CA GLU A 67 -33.28 -1.93 -24.66
C GLU A 67 -32.62 -0.70 -24.00
N ILE A 68 -32.07 -0.93 -22.79
CA ILE A 68 -31.21 0.02 -22.08
C ILE A 68 -29.90 -0.67 -21.75
N ASN A 69 -28.80 -0.08 -22.27
CA ASN A 69 -27.46 -0.61 -22.14
C ASN A 69 -26.67 0.16 -21.06
N ALA A 70 -26.17 -0.54 -20.04
CA ALA A 70 -25.36 0.05 -18.95
C ALA A 70 -23.95 0.45 -19.38
N ALA A 71 -23.46 -0.06 -20.51
CA ALA A 71 -22.14 0.24 -21.05
C ALA A 71 -22.24 0.58 -22.54
N PRO A 72 -22.77 1.77 -22.89
CA PRO A 72 -23.00 2.15 -24.28
C PRO A 72 -21.69 2.38 -25.02
N GLY A 73 -21.64 1.98 -26.29
CA GLY A 73 -20.51 2.28 -27.17
C GLY A 73 -20.50 3.75 -27.58
N PHE A 74 -19.33 4.37 -27.63
CA PHE A 74 -19.18 5.79 -28.00
C PHE A 74 -18.88 5.97 -29.50
N ARG A 75 -18.49 4.92 -30.21
CA ARG A 75 -18.00 5.01 -31.59
C ARG A 75 -19.00 5.68 -32.53
N MET A 76 -20.30 5.36 -32.45
CA MET A 76 -21.34 5.91 -33.30
C MET A 76 -21.51 7.44 -33.12
N HIS A 77 -21.20 7.96 -31.96
CA HIS A 77 -21.26 9.40 -31.66
C HIS A 77 -19.97 10.12 -32.05
N LEU A 78 -18.79 9.49 -31.80
CA LEU A 78 -17.48 10.05 -32.11
C LEU A 78 -17.16 10.03 -33.60
N GLN A 79 -17.68 9.03 -34.33
CA GLN A 79 -17.42 8.80 -35.76
C GLN A 79 -18.71 8.32 -36.46
N PRO A 80 -19.75 9.15 -36.55
CA PRO A 80 -20.94 8.80 -37.32
C PRO A 80 -20.60 8.66 -38.81
N THR A 81 -21.41 7.89 -39.54
CA THR A 81 -21.28 7.77 -41.01
C THR A 81 -21.70 9.05 -41.71
N LEU A 82 -22.74 9.72 -41.16
CA LEU A 82 -23.27 11.00 -41.62
C LEU A 82 -23.60 11.87 -40.41
N GLY A 83 -23.51 13.19 -40.57
CA GLY A 83 -23.80 14.17 -39.53
C GLY A 83 -22.57 14.60 -38.73
N LEU A 84 -22.78 15.18 -37.54
CA LEU A 84 -21.75 15.80 -36.71
C LEU A 84 -21.12 14.75 -35.76
N ALA A 85 -19.80 14.71 -35.69
CA ALA A 85 -19.11 13.99 -34.65
C ALA A 85 -19.32 14.69 -33.29
N ARG A 86 -19.80 13.94 -32.26
CA ARG A 86 -20.07 14.46 -30.93
C ARG A 86 -19.17 13.80 -29.90
N ASN A 87 -18.44 14.61 -29.14
CA ASN A 87 -17.55 14.13 -28.08
C ASN A 87 -18.34 13.78 -26.81
N VAL A 88 -19.09 12.68 -26.86
CA VAL A 88 -19.87 12.19 -25.70
C VAL A 88 -19.00 11.65 -24.57
N ALA A 89 -17.70 11.45 -24.82
CA ALA A 89 -16.76 11.01 -23.78
C ALA A 89 -16.39 12.13 -22.78
N GLU A 90 -16.39 13.38 -23.23
CA GLU A 90 -16.03 14.53 -22.38
C GLU A 90 -17.00 14.72 -21.20
N PRO A 91 -18.35 14.79 -21.39
CA PRO A 91 -19.28 14.86 -20.27
C PRO A 91 -19.19 13.67 -19.32
N VAL A 92 -18.87 12.47 -19.84
CA VAL A 92 -18.66 11.27 -19.01
C VAL A 92 -17.42 11.43 -18.12
N ILE A 93 -16.31 11.91 -18.68
CA ILE A 93 -15.09 12.17 -17.92
C ILE A 93 -15.31 13.28 -16.89
N ASP A 94 -15.98 14.36 -17.26
CA ASP A 94 -16.28 15.47 -16.35
C ASP A 94 -17.20 15.05 -15.20
N MET A 95 -18.14 14.15 -15.46
CA MET A 95 -18.99 13.56 -14.42
C MET A 95 -18.19 12.68 -13.46
N LEU A 96 -17.30 11.81 -13.99
CA LEU A 96 -16.48 10.90 -13.18
C LEU A 96 -15.36 11.65 -12.44
N PHE A 97 -14.81 12.68 -13.04
CA PHE A 97 -13.69 13.48 -12.52
C PHE A 97 -14.00 14.98 -12.65
N PRO A 98 -14.91 15.51 -11.82
CA PRO A 98 -15.29 16.92 -11.90
C PRO A 98 -14.07 17.85 -11.86
N PRO A 99 -14.07 18.95 -12.62
CA PRO A 99 -12.97 19.91 -12.61
C PRO A 99 -12.62 20.39 -11.21
N GLY A 100 -11.30 20.33 -10.86
CA GLY A 100 -10.80 20.71 -9.55
C GLY A 100 -10.83 19.60 -8.49
N ILE A 101 -11.48 18.47 -8.73
CA ILE A 101 -11.42 17.30 -7.86
C ILE A 101 -10.23 16.44 -8.29
N ARG A 102 -9.40 16.02 -7.30
CA ARG A 102 -8.28 15.12 -7.58
C ARG A 102 -8.80 13.75 -7.99
N SER A 103 -8.34 13.25 -9.13
CA SER A 103 -8.64 11.90 -9.63
C SER A 103 -7.83 10.79 -8.95
N THR A 104 -7.00 11.15 -7.96
CA THR A 104 -6.13 10.23 -7.24
C THR A 104 -6.23 10.46 -5.73
N ILE A 105 -6.20 9.38 -4.97
CA ILE A 105 -6.11 9.43 -3.51
C ILE A 105 -4.63 9.45 -3.07
N PRO A 106 -4.30 9.99 -1.88
CA PRO A 106 -2.98 9.83 -1.27
C PRO A 106 -2.60 8.36 -1.17
N LEU A 107 -1.37 8.03 -1.62
CA LEU A 107 -0.84 6.68 -1.62
C LEU A 107 0.50 6.65 -0.90
N ILE A 108 0.60 5.78 0.11
CA ILE A 108 1.81 5.48 0.85
C ILE A 108 2.29 4.09 0.48
N ALA A 109 3.54 3.98 0.02
CA ALA A 109 4.19 2.72 -0.31
C ALA A 109 5.26 2.38 0.72
N VAL A 110 5.22 1.20 1.32
CA VAL A 110 6.15 0.78 2.36
C VAL A 110 6.94 -0.44 1.93
N THR A 111 8.26 -0.33 1.86
CA THR A 111 9.17 -1.45 1.59
C THR A 111 10.29 -1.53 2.61
N GLY A 112 11.07 -2.59 2.55
CA GLY A 112 12.22 -2.87 3.40
C GLY A 112 12.44 -4.36 3.56
N THR A 113 13.45 -4.77 4.32
CA THR A 113 13.62 -6.17 4.70
C THR A 113 12.71 -6.48 5.87
N ASN A 114 12.88 -5.81 7.00
CA ASN A 114 12.07 -5.96 8.22
C ASN A 114 11.25 -4.69 8.50
N GLY A 115 10.20 -4.81 9.32
CA GLY A 115 9.38 -3.69 9.78
C GLY A 115 8.27 -3.22 8.84
N LYS A 116 8.19 -3.70 7.60
CA LYS A 116 7.18 -3.28 6.61
C LYS A 116 5.76 -3.34 7.14
N THR A 117 5.32 -4.51 7.58
CA THR A 117 3.95 -4.75 8.04
C THR A 117 3.60 -3.89 9.25
N THR A 118 4.50 -3.80 10.24
CA THR A 118 4.30 -2.98 11.43
C THR A 118 4.19 -1.50 11.07
N THR A 119 5.09 -1.00 10.21
CA THR A 119 5.06 0.39 9.72
C THR A 119 3.78 0.67 8.93
N THR A 120 3.38 -0.23 8.00
CA THR A 120 2.14 -0.11 7.24
C THR A 120 0.91 -0.02 8.15
N ARG A 121 0.82 -0.88 9.16
CA ARG A 121 -0.29 -0.90 10.12
C ARG A 121 -0.30 0.32 11.05
N LEU A 122 0.87 0.78 11.50
CA LEU A 122 0.96 2.00 12.32
C LEU A 122 0.58 3.25 11.52
N ILE A 123 1.03 3.38 10.27
CA ILE A 123 0.60 4.46 9.39
C ILE A 123 -0.92 4.42 9.20
N ASN A 124 -1.49 3.25 8.87
CA ASN A 124 -2.94 3.09 8.76
C ASN A 124 -3.68 3.52 10.05
N HIS A 125 -3.15 3.15 11.22
CA HIS A 125 -3.75 3.51 12.50
C HIS A 125 -3.75 5.02 12.74
N ILE A 126 -2.63 5.71 12.45
CA ILE A 126 -2.52 7.16 12.55
C ILE A 126 -3.51 7.85 11.60
N LEU A 127 -3.55 7.46 10.33
CA LEU A 127 -4.41 8.04 9.31
C LEU A 127 -5.89 7.85 9.64
N LYS A 128 -6.28 6.66 10.10
CA LYS A 128 -7.63 6.41 10.58
C LYS A 128 -8.00 7.30 11.76
N GLY A 129 -7.10 7.44 12.74
CA GLY A 129 -7.29 8.36 13.89
C GLY A 129 -7.45 9.82 13.45
N ALA A 130 -6.86 10.20 12.34
CA ALA A 130 -7.00 11.51 11.71
C ALA A 130 -8.26 11.66 10.83
N GLY A 131 -9.11 10.63 10.74
CA GLY A 131 -10.38 10.66 10.01
C GLY A 131 -10.35 10.09 8.60
N SER A 132 -9.21 9.54 8.12
CA SER A 132 -9.12 8.94 6.79
C SER A 132 -9.83 7.59 6.72
N THR A 133 -10.41 7.31 5.56
CA THR A 133 -10.97 6.01 5.18
C THR A 133 -9.91 5.21 4.42
N VAL A 134 -9.15 4.40 5.16
CA VAL A 134 -7.94 3.77 4.62
C VAL A 134 -8.22 2.42 4.00
N GLY A 135 -7.64 2.19 2.80
CA GLY A 135 -7.39 0.87 2.22
C GLY A 135 -5.94 0.47 2.45
N MET A 136 -5.71 -0.77 2.89
CA MET A 136 -4.38 -1.27 3.24
C MET A 136 -4.16 -2.68 2.73
N CYS A 137 -2.94 -2.99 2.28
CA CYS A 137 -2.52 -4.39 2.05
C CYS A 137 -1.22 -4.71 2.79
N THR A 138 -1.14 -5.93 3.30
CA THR A 138 0.00 -6.48 4.07
C THR A 138 0.21 -7.96 3.77
N THR A 139 1.20 -8.58 4.44
CA THR A 139 1.41 -10.04 4.42
C THR A 139 0.25 -10.85 5.01
N GLU A 140 -0.63 -10.23 5.78
CA GLU A 140 -1.82 -10.91 6.34
C GLU A 140 -3.06 -10.77 5.47
N GLY A 141 -3.12 -9.76 4.58
CA GLY A 141 -4.28 -9.58 3.71
C GLY A 141 -4.50 -8.17 3.19
N VAL A 142 -5.62 -8.00 2.48
CA VAL A 142 -6.19 -6.71 2.09
C VAL A 142 -7.24 -6.30 3.11
N TYR A 143 -7.15 -5.06 3.58
CA TYR A 143 -8.06 -4.46 4.54
C TYR A 143 -8.70 -3.21 3.94
N ILE A 144 -10.03 -3.14 4.00
CA ILE A 144 -10.81 -1.95 3.66
C ILE A 144 -11.54 -1.48 4.93
N LYS A 145 -11.35 -0.24 5.32
CA LYS A 145 -11.95 0.31 6.57
C LYS A 145 -11.66 -0.58 7.80
N ASN A 146 -10.44 -1.13 7.88
CA ASN A 146 -9.96 -2.10 8.89
C ASN A 146 -10.66 -3.48 8.88
N ARG A 147 -11.50 -3.79 7.92
CA ARG A 147 -12.04 -5.13 7.75
C ARG A 147 -11.16 -5.92 6.80
N LEU A 148 -10.76 -7.12 7.19
CA LEU A 148 -10.06 -8.05 6.33
C LEU A 148 -11.03 -8.53 5.24
N VAL A 149 -10.74 -8.18 3.98
CA VAL A 149 -11.55 -8.57 2.81
C VAL A 149 -10.93 -9.73 2.02
N TYR A 150 -9.60 -9.80 1.99
CA TYR A 150 -8.87 -10.91 1.37
C TYR A 150 -7.71 -11.33 2.27
N PRO A 151 -7.73 -12.55 2.84
CA PRO A 151 -6.65 -13.06 3.68
C PRO A 151 -5.47 -13.57 2.83
N GLY A 152 -4.26 -13.60 3.43
CA GLY A 152 -3.04 -14.16 2.85
C GLY A 152 -2.02 -13.10 2.47
N ASP A 153 -0.89 -13.52 1.88
CA ASP A 153 0.19 -12.59 1.47
C ASP A 153 -0.26 -11.72 0.28
N MET A 154 -0.60 -10.48 0.62
CA MET A 154 -1.16 -9.47 -0.29
C MET A 154 -0.20 -8.29 -0.52
N THR A 155 1.12 -8.56 -0.66
CA THR A 155 2.17 -7.54 -0.81
C THR A 155 2.63 -7.31 -2.26
N GLY A 156 1.77 -7.61 -3.22
CA GLY A 156 2.08 -7.52 -4.66
C GLY A 156 1.06 -6.70 -5.46
N PRO A 157 1.31 -6.51 -6.79
CA PRO A 157 0.54 -5.58 -7.62
C PRO A 157 -0.95 -5.91 -7.75
N LYS A 158 -1.34 -7.19 -7.68
CA LYS A 158 -2.77 -7.56 -7.69
C LYS A 158 -3.50 -7.01 -6.46
N SER A 159 -2.87 -7.11 -5.29
CA SER A 159 -3.43 -6.59 -4.03
C SER A 159 -3.47 -5.06 -4.03
N HIS A 160 -2.46 -4.41 -4.61
CA HIS A 160 -2.48 -2.97 -4.81
C HIS A 160 -3.69 -2.55 -5.67
N GLY A 161 -3.96 -3.28 -6.77
CA GLY A 161 -5.13 -3.04 -7.61
C GLY A 161 -6.45 -3.24 -6.85
N LEU A 162 -6.57 -4.30 -6.03
CA LEU A 162 -7.76 -4.54 -5.19
C LEU A 162 -8.03 -3.38 -4.22
N VAL A 163 -7.00 -2.85 -3.57
CA VAL A 163 -7.14 -1.69 -2.69
C VAL A 163 -7.54 -0.45 -3.48
N LEU A 164 -6.83 -0.15 -4.57
CA LEU A 164 -7.01 1.10 -5.34
C LEU A 164 -8.28 1.13 -6.17
N SER A 165 -8.92 -0.02 -6.42
CA SER A 165 -10.22 -0.09 -7.11
C SER A 165 -11.43 0.06 -6.19
N ASP A 166 -11.23 0.12 -4.87
CA ASP A 166 -12.33 0.32 -3.92
C ASP A 166 -12.72 1.81 -3.87
N PRO A 167 -13.95 2.19 -4.29
CA PRO A 167 -14.37 3.59 -4.35
C PRO A 167 -14.67 4.20 -2.98
N THR A 168 -14.64 3.41 -1.91
CA THR A 168 -15.01 3.87 -0.58
C THR A 168 -13.84 4.33 0.27
N ILE A 169 -12.60 4.20 -0.24
CA ILE A 169 -11.40 4.68 0.44
C ILE A 169 -10.98 6.07 -0.08
N ASP A 170 -10.38 6.85 0.78
CA ASP A 170 -9.79 8.15 0.43
C ASP A 170 -8.26 8.18 0.56
N THR A 171 -7.65 7.11 1.09
CA THR A 171 -6.20 6.98 1.29
C THR A 171 -5.79 5.51 1.20
N ALA A 172 -4.62 5.23 0.60
CA ALA A 172 -4.08 3.87 0.47
C ALA A 172 -2.72 3.73 1.16
N VAL A 173 -2.52 2.64 1.93
CA VAL A 173 -1.23 2.27 2.53
C VAL A 173 -0.85 0.86 2.07
N LEU A 174 0.18 0.77 1.23
CA LEU A 174 0.51 -0.45 0.50
C LEU A 174 1.87 -1.01 0.91
N GLU A 175 1.88 -2.20 1.49
CA GLU A 175 3.12 -2.95 1.73
C GLU A 175 3.63 -3.54 0.40
N CYS A 176 4.90 -3.30 0.08
CA CYS A 176 5.55 -3.69 -1.16
C CYS A 176 6.72 -4.65 -0.86
N ALA A 177 6.47 -5.94 -0.96
CA ALA A 177 7.50 -6.94 -0.75
C ALA A 177 8.36 -7.15 -2.02
N ARG A 178 9.64 -7.51 -1.80
CA ARG A 178 10.59 -7.85 -2.87
C ARG A 178 9.99 -8.82 -3.90
N GLY A 179 9.33 -9.88 -3.42
CA GLY A 179 8.78 -10.92 -4.28
C GLY A 179 7.72 -10.41 -5.25
N GLY A 180 6.88 -9.47 -4.82
CA GLY A 180 5.89 -8.79 -5.63
C GLY A 180 6.55 -7.92 -6.70
N ILE A 181 7.47 -7.03 -6.28
CA ILE A 181 8.22 -6.12 -7.16
C ILE A 181 8.93 -6.88 -8.28
N LEU A 182 9.64 -7.98 -7.95
CA LEU A 182 10.39 -8.76 -8.93
C LEU A 182 9.52 -9.55 -9.92
N ARG A 183 8.33 -10.00 -9.50
CA ARG A 183 7.47 -10.83 -10.35
C ARG A 183 6.63 -10.01 -11.33
N ALA A 184 6.11 -8.88 -10.88
CA ALA A 184 5.10 -8.15 -11.64
C ALA A 184 5.10 -6.63 -11.37
N GLY A 185 6.15 -6.10 -10.74
CA GLY A 185 6.27 -4.67 -10.45
C GLY A 185 5.30 -4.19 -9.36
N LEU A 186 4.77 -3.00 -9.58
CA LEU A 186 3.83 -2.33 -8.67
C LEU A 186 2.46 -2.17 -9.37
N GLY A 187 1.38 -2.16 -8.60
CA GLY A 187 0.02 -1.94 -9.11
C GLY A 187 -0.35 -0.46 -9.31
N TYR A 188 0.64 0.44 -9.30
CA TYR A 188 0.48 1.89 -9.44
C TYR A 188 1.76 2.49 -10.04
N ARG A 189 1.69 3.73 -10.55
CA ARG A 189 2.80 4.41 -11.23
C ARG A 189 3.61 5.33 -10.32
N GLU A 190 2.94 6.00 -9.38
CA GLU A 190 3.52 6.99 -8.48
C GLU A 190 2.89 6.88 -7.11
N CYS A 191 3.61 7.35 -6.07
CA CYS A 191 3.10 7.48 -4.70
C CYS A 191 3.40 8.87 -4.14
N ASN A 192 2.59 9.30 -3.17
CA ASN A 192 2.80 10.54 -2.44
C ASN A 192 3.92 10.37 -1.42
N VAL A 193 3.96 9.20 -0.75
CA VAL A 193 4.97 8.89 0.25
C VAL A 193 5.55 7.51 -0.02
N GLY A 194 6.87 7.43 -0.11
CA GLY A 194 7.63 6.19 -0.25
C GLY A 194 8.47 5.92 0.98
N VAL A 195 8.21 4.84 1.72
CA VAL A 195 8.94 4.48 2.95
C VAL A 195 9.87 3.31 2.69
N VAL A 196 11.15 3.44 3.07
CA VAL A 196 12.11 2.34 3.07
C VAL A 196 12.65 2.13 4.48
N THR A 197 12.34 0.98 5.09
CA THR A 197 12.71 0.72 6.49
C THR A 197 14.18 0.34 6.66
N ASN A 198 14.63 -0.70 5.96
CA ASN A 198 16.02 -1.19 6.01
C ASN A 198 16.33 -2.16 4.86
N VAL A 199 17.62 -2.45 4.65
CA VAL A 199 18.12 -3.46 3.71
C VAL A 199 19.12 -4.37 4.42
N SER A 200 18.69 -5.53 4.87
CA SER A 200 19.50 -6.56 5.49
C SER A 200 19.42 -7.89 4.72
N SER A 201 20.28 -8.85 5.06
CA SER A 201 20.29 -10.16 4.43
C SER A 201 18.94 -10.86 4.61
N ASP A 202 18.27 -11.12 3.50
CA ASP A 202 17.03 -11.88 3.44
C ASP A 202 16.75 -12.31 2.00
N HIS A 203 16.42 -13.59 1.81
CA HIS A 203 16.15 -14.15 0.49
C HIS A 203 17.29 -13.96 -0.55
N LEU A 204 18.53 -13.82 -0.13
CA LEU A 204 19.68 -13.85 -1.05
C LEU A 204 19.84 -15.24 -1.66
N GLY A 205 20.38 -15.32 -2.87
CA GLY A 205 20.45 -16.56 -3.65
C GLY A 205 19.15 -16.92 -4.38
N LEU A 206 18.06 -16.14 -4.23
CA LEU A 206 16.78 -16.42 -4.83
C LEU A 206 16.44 -15.42 -5.95
N LYS A 207 15.97 -15.94 -7.10
CA LYS A 207 15.51 -15.12 -8.25
C LYS A 207 16.57 -14.13 -8.75
N GLY A 208 17.84 -14.53 -8.79
CA GLY A 208 18.94 -13.73 -9.30
C GLY A 208 19.37 -12.55 -8.41
N ILE A 209 18.94 -12.52 -7.15
CA ILE A 209 19.39 -11.52 -6.16
C ILE A 209 20.39 -12.17 -5.22
N GLU A 210 21.67 -11.95 -5.49
CA GLU A 210 22.78 -12.58 -4.77
C GLU A 210 23.41 -11.66 -3.72
N THR A 211 23.23 -10.34 -3.84
CA THR A 211 23.90 -9.35 -3.01
C THR A 211 22.95 -8.35 -2.38
N LEU A 212 23.34 -7.78 -1.23
CA LEU A 212 22.62 -6.67 -0.59
C LEU A 212 22.50 -5.43 -1.51
N LYS A 213 23.48 -5.20 -2.40
CA LYS A 213 23.43 -4.12 -3.37
C LYS A 213 22.30 -4.34 -4.40
N GLN A 214 22.15 -5.56 -4.89
CA GLN A 214 21.03 -5.91 -5.78
C GLN A 214 19.67 -5.82 -5.05
N LEU A 215 19.61 -6.29 -3.80
CA LEU A 215 18.40 -6.18 -2.97
C LEU A 215 18.02 -4.71 -2.73
N ALA A 216 18.99 -3.85 -2.42
CA ALA A 216 18.79 -2.41 -2.28
C ALA A 216 18.24 -1.78 -3.57
N ARG A 217 18.77 -2.20 -4.74
CA ARG A 217 18.26 -1.72 -6.04
C ARG A 217 16.81 -2.10 -6.30
N VAL A 218 16.39 -3.31 -5.92
CA VAL A 218 14.97 -3.70 -6.02
C VAL A 218 14.09 -2.82 -5.15
N LYS A 219 14.50 -2.56 -3.91
CA LYS A 219 13.72 -1.72 -2.97
C LYS A 219 13.73 -0.24 -3.36
N SER A 220 14.80 0.25 -4.04
CA SER A 220 14.90 1.64 -4.47
C SER A 220 13.85 2.05 -5.52
N VAL A 221 13.10 1.11 -6.08
CA VAL A 221 11.94 1.42 -6.93
C VAL A 221 10.92 2.29 -6.18
N ILE A 222 10.73 2.09 -4.87
CA ILE A 222 9.76 2.85 -4.08
C ILE A 222 10.13 4.35 -4.00
N PRO A 223 11.33 4.76 -3.56
CA PRO A 223 11.70 6.18 -3.59
C PRO A 223 11.79 6.77 -5.01
N GLN A 224 12.06 5.95 -6.04
CA GLN A 224 12.10 6.43 -7.44
C GLN A 224 10.74 6.88 -7.97
N ILE A 225 9.66 6.27 -7.50
CA ILE A 225 8.30 6.58 -7.95
C ILE A 225 7.57 7.58 -7.05
N VAL A 226 8.26 8.15 -6.08
CA VAL A 226 7.72 9.27 -5.31
C VAL A 226 7.50 10.45 -6.25
N ARG A 227 6.33 11.08 -6.17
CA ARG A 227 5.97 12.25 -6.96
C ARG A 227 6.91 13.42 -6.65
N LYS A 228 7.00 14.41 -7.57
CA LYS A 228 7.81 15.61 -7.35
C LYS A 228 7.36 16.44 -6.15
N ASP A 229 6.06 16.40 -5.85
CA ASP A 229 5.41 17.05 -4.71
C ASP A 229 5.24 16.11 -3.51
N GLY A 230 5.88 14.93 -3.54
CA GLY A 230 5.82 13.90 -2.50
C GLY A 230 7.12 13.74 -1.71
N HIS A 231 7.13 12.79 -0.78
CA HIS A 231 8.24 12.59 0.15
C HIS A 231 8.72 11.13 0.19
N ALA A 232 10.04 10.94 0.24
CA ALA A 232 10.66 9.66 0.56
C ALA A 232 11.12 9.64 2.03
N ILE A 233 10.68 8.63 2.78
CA ILE A 233 11.02 8.45 4.19
C ILE A 233 12.13 7.40 4.26
N LEU A 234 13.35 7.82 4.54
CA LEU A 234 14.54 7.01 4.43
C LEU A 234 15.28 6.87 5.77
N ASN A 235 15.72 5.65 6.08
CA ASN A 235 16.50 5.34 7.26
C ASN A 235 17.96 5.83 7.10
N ALA A 236 18.35 6.85 7.88
CA ALA A 236 19.70 7.37 7.86
C ALA A 236 20.73 6.44 8.54
N ASP A 237 20.28 5.51 9.40
CA ASP A 237 21.15 4.55 10.08
C ASP A 237 21.48 3.32 9.22
N ASP A 238 20.80 3.17 8.06
CA ASP A 238 21.13 2.16 7.05
C ASP A 238 21.78 2.84 5.83
N PRO A 239 23.08 2.68 5.62
CA PRO A 239 23.78 3.34 4.52
C PRO A 239 23.23 3.01 3.12
N ARG A 240 22.63 1.81 2.94
CA ARG A 240 22.02 1.40 1.67
C ARG A 240 20.71 2.10 1.43
N VAL A 241 19.94 2.33 2.49
CA VAL A 241 18.68 3.09 2.42
C VAL A 241 18.99 4.59 2.24
N ALA A 242 19.90 5.13 3.02
CA ALA A 242 20.32 6.53 2.93
C ALA A 242 20.76 6.91 1.51
N GLN A 243 21.55 6.05 0.84
CA GLN A 243 21.99 6.27 -0.55
C GLN A 243 20.86 6.27 -1.58
N MET A 244 19.64 5.85 -1.22
CA MET A 244 18.50 5.89 -2.14
C MET A 244 17.97 7.31 -2.36
N GLU A 245 18.35 8.29 -1.53
CA GLU A 245 18.03 9.71 -1.72
C GLU A 245 18.32 10.19 -3.15
N ARG A 246 19.42 9.75 -3.74
CA ARG A 246 19.80 10.08 -5.13
C ARG A 246 18.77 9.70 -6.20
N TYR A 247 17.82 8.86 -5.88
CA TYR A 247 16.74 8.44 -6.79
C TYR A 247 15.43 9.18 -6.55
N VAL A 248 15.33 9.94 -5.47
CA VAL A 248 14.10 10.64 -5.08
C VAL A 248 13.89 11.84 -5.98
N ARG A 249 12.67 11.97 -6.53
CA ARG A 249 12.27 13.13 -7.34
C ARG A 249 11.61 14.22 -6.52
N GLY A 250 11.02 13.87 -5.39
CA GLY A 250 10.41 14.75 -4.41
C GLY A 250 11.40 15.14 -3.29
N GLU A 251 10.89 15.35 -2.09
CA GLU A 251 11.70 15.65 -0.91
C GLU A 251 12.03 14.39 -0.11
N THR A 252 13.18 14.41 0.59
CA THR A 252 13.58 13.34 1.50
C THR A 252 13.33 13.76 2.94
N ILE A 253 12.71 12.87 3.72
CA ILE A 253 12.65 12.93 5.18
C ILE A 253 13.50 11.78 5.71
N PHE A 254 14.60 12.12 6.38
CA PHE A 254 15.41 11.11 7.03
C PHE A 254 14.93 10.82 8.45
N TYR A 255 15.07 9.55 8.86
CA TYR A 255 14.86 9.19 10.26
C TYR A 255 16.04 8.41 10.83
N SER A 256 16.28 8.52 12.15
CA SER A 256 17.43 7.92 12.83
C SER A 256 17.18 7.75 14.33
N LEU A 257 17.73 6.67 14.91
CA LEU A 257 17.84 6.53 16.36
C LEU A 257 18.91 7.44 16.95
N ASN A 258 19.86 7.89 16.13
CA ASN A 258 20.98 8.71 16.56
C ASN A 258 20.81 10.17 16.07
N PRO A 259 20.50 11.14 16.95
CA PRO A 259 20.36 12.54 16.58
C PRO A 259 21.68 13.17 16.11
N GLN A 260 22.82 12.52 16.40
CA GLN A 260 24.19 12.94 15.98
C GLN A 260 24.64 12.26 14.68
N ASN A 261 23.80 11.46 14.03
CA ASN A 261 24.08 10.90 12.71
C ASN A 261 24.49 12.05 11.75
N GLU A 262 25.59 11.87 11.03
CA GLU A 262 26.18 12.91 10.16
C GLU A 262 25.18 13.38 9.10
N LEU A 263 24.49 12.43 8.46
CA LEU A 263 23.49 12.73 7.45
C LEU A 263 22.31 13.53 8.04
N ILE A 264 21.87 13.20 9.24
CA ILE A 264 20.82 13.96 9.95
C ILE A 264 21.28 15.39 10.24
N ARG A 265 22.52 15.56 10.71
CA ARG A 265 23.07 16.90 11.00
C ARG A 265 23.16 17.76 9.75
N ASP A 266 23.65 17.18 8.65
CA ASP A 266 23.81 17.93 7.39
C ASP A 266 22.44 18.23 6.76
N HIS A 267 21.50 17.29 6.84
CA HIS A 267 20.14 17.49 6.36
C HIS A 267 19.42 18.63 7.11
N LYS A 268 19.58 18.70 8.45
CA LYS A 268 19.08 19.83 9.26
C LYS A 268 19.70 21.17 8.87
N LYS A 269 21.03 21.24 8.62
CA LYS A 269 21.69 22.46 8.16
C LYS A 269 21.14 22.97 6.82
N ASN A 270 20.70 22.05 5.97
CA ASN A 270 20.11 22.35 4.66
C ASN A 270 18.57 22.53 4.72
N ASN A 271 18.03 22.84 5.91
CA ASN A 271 16.59 23.03 6.17
C ASN A 271 15.72 21.81 5.86
N GLY A 272 16.30 20.61 5.78
CA GLY A 272 15.57 19.36 5.58
C GLY A 272 14.78 18.93 6.80
N ILE A 273 13.83 18.01 6.57
CA ILE A 273 12.96 17.44 7.61
C ILE A 273 13.58 16.13 8.10
N SER A 274 13.66 15.96 9.43
CA SER A 274 14.18 14.73 10.03
C SER A 274 13.33 14.27 11.22
N ILE A 275 13.17 12.96 11.38
CA ILE A 275 12.48 12.35 12.51
C ILE A 275 13.52 11.59 13.33
N VAL A 276 13.75 11.97 14.56
CA VAL A 276 14.83 11.38 15.35
C VAL A 276 14.39 10.98 16.76
N LEU A 277 15.07 9.99 17.31
CA LEU A 277 15.03 9.73 18.74
C LEU A 277 16.06 10.60 19.44
N GLU A 278 15.63 11.44 20.35
CA GLU A 278 16.53 12.27 21.16
C GLU A 278 16.05 12.36 22.62
N ASN A 279 16.91 12.00 23.56
CA ASN A 279 16.59 11.94 25.00
C ASN A 279 15.31 11.13 25.29
N GLU A 280 15.23 9.91 24.73
CA GLU A 280 14.08 9.01 24.84
C GLU A 280 12.76 9.60 24.31
N GLN A 281 12.83 10.61 23.47
CA GLN A 281 11.68 11.28 22.88
C GLN A 281 11.73 11.25 21.36
N VAL A 282 10.59 10.98 20.72
CA VAL A 282 10.43 11.14 19.28
C VAL A 282 10.31 12.61 18.96
N CYS A 283 11.17 13.10 18.08
CA CYS A 283 11.24 14.52 17.70
C CYS A 283 11.18 14.67 16.18
N ILE A 284 10.44 15.69 15.72
CA ILE A 284 10.48 16.16 14.34
C ILE A 284 11.41 17.38 14.29
N TYR A 285 12.30 17.43 13.30
CA TYR A 285 13.08 18.60 12.99
C TYR A 285 12.67 19.17 11.63
N LYS A 286 12.49 20.48 11.55
CA LYS A 286 12.35 21.26 10.31
C LYS A 286 13.56 22.19 10.25
N GLY A 287 14.59 21.79 9.51
CA GLY A 287 15.88 22.45 9.61
C GLY A 287 16.40 22.43 11.06
N PRO A 288 16.77 23.57 11.63
CA PRO A 288 17.27 23.67 13.01
C PRO A 288 16.17 23.58 14.08
N TRP A 289 14.89 23.71 13.71
CA TRP A 289 13.79 23.79 14.65
C TRP A 289 13.33 22.42 15.10
N LYS A 290 13.30 22.20 16.43
CA LYS A 290 12.90 20.95 17.09
C LYS A 290 11.46 21.00 17.57
N TYR A 291 10.69 19.99 17.20
CA TYR A 291 9.30 19.77 17.63
C TYR A 291 9.21 18.42 18.33
N PRO A 292 9.21 18.36 19.69
CA PRO A 292 9.10 17.12 20.43
C PRO A 292 7.66 16.61 20.35
N LEU A 293 7.50 15.31 20.04
CA LEU A 293 6.19 14.64 19.98
C LEU A 293 5.86 13.95 21.32
N LEU A 294 6.38 12.75 21.53
CA LEU A 294 6.10 11.92 22.71
C LEU A 294 7.36 11.21 23.21
N PRO A 295 7.50 11.02 24.52
CA PRO A 295 8.52 10.14 25.09
C PRO A 295 8.17 8.66 24.81
N LEU A 296 9.19 7.79 24.69
CA LEU A 296 9.03 6.36 24.36
C LEU A 296 8.10 5.62 25.31
N LYS A 297 8.10 5.97 26.61
CA LYS A 297 7.20 5.40 27.64
C LYS A 297 5.71 5.59 27.32
N ASN A 298 5.37 6.57 26.48
CA ASN A 298 4.00 6.85 26.04
C ASN A 298 3.69 6.25 24.65
N ILE A 299 4.59 5.43 24.10
CA ILE A 299 4.44 4.78 22.80
C ILE A 299 4.49 3.26 23.01
N PRO A 300 3.33 2.60 23.20
CA PRO A 300 3.26 1.22 23.71
C PRO A 300 4.04 0.20 22.90
N ILE A 301 4.06 0.33 21.55
CA ILE A 301 4.77 -0.60 20.67
C ILE A 301 6.28 -0.61 20.88
N THR A 302 6.85 0.43 21.52
CA THR A 302 8.30 0.50 21.80
C THR A 302 8.70 -0.25 23.05
N PHE A 303 7.75 -0.69 23.88
CA PHE A 303 7.99 -1.37 25.18
C PHE A 303 8.94 -0.55 26.07
N ASP A 304 8.58 0.71 26.33
CA ASP A 304 9.39 1.67 27.10
C ASP A 304 10.82 1.83 26.52
N GLY A 305 10.94 1.79 25.20
CA GLY A 305 12.22 1.94 24.51
C GLY A 305 13.06 0.66 24.38
N LYS A 306 12.59 -0.50 24.86
CA LYS A 306 13.34 -1.77 24.80
C LYS A 306 13.35 -2.39 23.39
N ALA A 307 12.33 -2.12 22.55
CA ALA A 307 12.21 -2.66 21.21
C ALA A 307 12.74 -1.65 20.16
N ALA A 308 14.06 -1.58 19.98
CA ALA A 308 14.72 -0.63 19.08
C ALA A 308 14.16 -0.67 17.64
N PHE A 309 13.87 -1.85 17.12
CA PHE A 309 13.28 -2.02 15.79
C PHE A 309 11.88 -1.40 15.68
N ASN A 310 11.09 -1.39 16.77
CA ASN A 310 9.77 -0.73 16.79
C ASN A 310 9.88 0.78 16.99
N ILE A 311 10.94 1.27 17.63
CA ILE A 311 11.24 2.70 17.62
C ILE A 311 11.50 3.15 16.17
N MET A 312 12.32 2.42 15.42
CA MET A 312 12.58 2.70 13.99
C MET A 312 11.28 2.68 13.16
N ASN A 313 10.42 1.66 13.35
CA ASN A 313 9.13 1.59 12.70
C ASN A 313 8.23 2.79 13.04
N THR A 314 8.29 3.26 14.29
CA THR A 314 7.56 4.46 14.75
C THR A 314 8.08 5.72 14.09
N LEU A 315 9.41 5.93 14.06
CA LEU A 315 10.02 7.10 13.39
C LEU A 315 9.64 7.16 11.91
N ALA A 316 9.71 6.03 11.20
CA ALA A 316 9.29 5.91 9.80
C ALA A 316 7.81 6.26 9.61
N SER A 317 6.93 5.77 10.51
CA SER A 317 5.48 6.02 10.44
C SER A 317 5.13 7.48 10.75
N VAL A 318 5.81 8.10 11.72
CA VAL A 318 5.70 9.53 12.01
C VAL A 318 6.10 10.36 10.81
N GLY A 319 7.24 10.03 10.16
CA GLY A 319 7.68 10.70 8.94
C GLY A 319 6.66 10.60 7.81
N ALA A 320 6.05 9.43 7.62
CA ALA A 320 5.03 9.22 6.59
C ALA A 320 3.74 10.01 6.87
N ALA A 321 3.26 10.01 8.11
CA ALA A 321 2.08 10.78 8.49
C ALA A 321 2.32 12.29 8.39
N PHE A 322 3.48 12.75 8.83
CA PHE A 322 3.90 14.14 8.73
C PHE A 322 3.96 14.61 7.26
N ALA A 323 4.54 13.79 6.37
CA ALA A 323 4.63 14.05 4.94
C ALA A 323 3.25 14.22 4.26
N LEU A 324 2.18 13.63 4.82
CA LEU A 324 0.80 13.80 4.37
C LEU A 324 0.10 14.99 5.01
N GLY A 325 0.77 15.77 5.85
CA GLY A 325 0.20 16.93 6.54
C GLY A 325 -0.72 16.57 7.71
N ILE A 326 -0.59 15.36 8.28
CA ILE A 326 -1.32 14.99 9.50
C ILE A 326 -0.81 15.85 10.66
N SER A 327 -1.74 16.38 11.46
CA SER A 327 -1.38 17.25 12.59
C SER A 327 -0.59 16.51 13.67
N ASP A 328 0.24 17.24 14.40
CA ASP A 328 1.07 16.69 15.49
C ASP A 328 0.20 16.02 16.54
N GLU A 329 -1.01 16.55 16.83
CA GLU A 329 -1.98 15.98 17.77
C GLU A 329 -2.46 14.61 17.30
N ASN A 330 -2.82 14.46 16.03
CA ASN A 330 -3.27 13.20 15.46
C ASN A 330 -2.13 12.18 15.39
N ILE A 331 -0.91 12.61 15.07
CA ILE A 331 0.28 11.74 15.10
C ILE A 331 0.53 11.25 16.53
N LYS A 332 0.52 12.15 17.54
CA LYS A 332 0.67 11.78 18.95
C LYS A 332 -0.40 10.80 19.40
N ALA A 333 -1.67 11.09 19.10
CA ALA A 333 -2.78 10.20 19.42
C ALA A 333 -2.61 8.82 18.77
N GLY A 334 -2.22 8.77 17.48
CA GLY A 334 -2.01 7.52 16.78
C GLY A 334 -0.90 6.66 17.38
N ILE A 335 0.29 7.23 17.61
CA ILE A 335 1.42 6.45 18.15
C ILE A 335 1.23 6.06 19.62
N SER A 336 0.42 6.80 20.41
CA SER A 336 0.13 6.49 21.82
C SER A 336 -0.97 5.44 21.99
N THR A 337 -1.77 5.16 20.96
CA THR A 337 -2.88 4.21 20.99
C THR A 337 -2.64 2.95 20.14
N PHE A 338 -1.44 2.80 19.60
CA PHE A 338 -1.05 1.61 18.85
C PHE A 338 -0.31 0.61 19.74
N PHE A 339 -1.00 -0.49 20.07
CA PHE A 339 -0.52 -1.49 21.00
C PHE A 339 0.07 -2.71 20.29
N PRO A 340 1.10 -3.36 20.87
CA PRO A 340 1.64 -4.63 20.39
C PRO A 340 0.69 -5.79 20.73
N SER A 341 -0.43 -5.88 20.02
CA SER A 341 -1.49 -6.86 20.28
C SER A 341 -1.81 -7.66 19.01
N TYR A 342 -2.40 -8.83 19.18
CA TYR A 342 -2.81 -9.68 18.03
C TYR A 342 -3.76 -8.96 17.06
N SER A 343 -4.59 -8.05 17.55
CA SER A 343 -5.53 -7.29 16.70
C SER A 343 -4.84 -6.19 15.87
N GLN A 344 -3.80 -5.54 16.42
CA GLN A 344 -3.12 -4.44 15.75
C GLN A 344 -1.85 -4.87 15.01
N THR A 345 -1.11 -5.83 15.58
CA THR A 345 0.17 -6.35 15.03
C THR A 345 0.20 -7.88 15.02
N PRO A 346 -0.71 -8.58 14.31
CA PRO A 346 -0.79 -10.03 14.36
C PRO A 346 0.56 -10.67 14.02
N GLY A 347 1.09 -11.50 14.96
CA GLY A 347 2.36 -12.17 14.81
C GLY A 347 3.60 -11.26 14.74
N ARG A 348 3.52 -10.00 15.18
CA ARG A 348 4.63 -9.04 15.21
C ARG A 348 4.81 -8.51 16.62
N THR A 349 5.82 -9.03 17.32
CA THR A 349 6.22 -8.61 18.67
C THR A 349 5.03 -8.55 19.65
N THR A 350 4.16 -9.57 19.61
CA THR A 350 3.05 -9.68 20.56
C THR A 350 3.58 -10.28 21.85
N LEU A 351 3.42 -9.56 22.95
CA LEU A 351 3.82 -10.01 24.29
C LEU A 351 2.58 -10.25 25.14
N GLU A 352 2.39 -11.51 25.56
CA GLU A 352 1.24 -11.94 26.35
C GLU A 352 1.69 -12.40 27.75
N ASP A 353 1.07 -11.85 28.78
CA ASP A 353 1.30 -12.25 30.15
C ASP A 353 0.43 -13.46 30.52
N MET A 354 1.09 -14.56 30.87
CA MET A 354 0.47 -15.76 31.40
C MET A 354 0.66 -15.83 32.92
N LEU A 355 -0.06 -16.75 33.61
CA LEU A 355 -0.01 -16.84 35.07
C LEU A 355 1.40 -16.97 35.67
N LYS A 356 2.32 -17.65 34.99
CA LYS A 356 3.67 -17.95 35.49
C LYS A 356 4.83 -17.57 34.56
N PHE A 357 4.51 -17.14 33.33
CA PHE A 357 5.50 -16.80 32.32
C PHE A 357 4.91 -15.82 31.33
N ARG A 358 5.75 -15.23 30.50
CA ARG A 358 5.34 -14.40 29.35
C ARG A 358 5.63 -15.13 28.06
N VAL A 359 4.79 -14.90 27.06
CA VAL A 359 4.96 -15.42 25.70
C VAL A 359 5.19 -14.25 24.76
N LEU A 360 6.34 -14.26 24.09
CA LEU A 360 6.68 -13.32 23.04
C LEU A 360 6.51 -14.02 21.68
N ILE A 361 5.62 -13.50 20.84
CA ILE A 361 5.34 -14.03 19.50
C ILE A 361 5.82 -13.05 18.46
N ASP A 362 6.69 -13.50 17.55
CA ASP A 362 7.17 -12.69 16.43
C ASP A 362 7.40 -13.55 15.18
N PHE A 363 7.42 -12.90 14.02
CA PHE A 363 7.68 -13.52 12.72
C PHE A 363 9.15 -13.33 12.26
N ALA A 364 10.09 -13.21 13.17
CA ALA A 364 11.51 -13.12 12.82
C ALA A 364 11.93 -14.35 12.00
N HIS A 365 12.57 -14.15 10.84
CA HIS A 365 12.92 -15.20 9.88
C HIS A 365 14.22 -14.91 9.10
N ASN A 366 15.02 -13.97 9.58
CA ASN A 366 16.33 -13.62 9.05
C ASN A 366 17.24 -13.10 10.17
N GLU A 367 18.53 -13.00 9.90
CA GLU A 367 19.56 -12.60 10.86
C GLU A 367 19.20 -11.31 11.63
N ALA A 368 18.86 -10.24 10.93
CA ALA A 368 18.53 -8.96 11.57
C ALA A 368 17.25 -9.04 12.43
N GLY A 369 16.25 -9.84 12.00
CA GLY A 369 15.05 -10.11 12.79
C GLY A 369 15.36 -10.89 14.07
N TYR A 370 16.16 -11.93 13.97
CA TYR A 370 16.59 -12.71 15.15
C TYR A 370 17.42 -11.87 16.11
N ARG A 371 18.38 -11.04 15.61
CA ARG A 371 19.16 -10.13 16.45
C ARG A 371 18.26 -9.16 17.21
N GLY A 372 17.39 -8.44 16.52
CA GLY A 372 16.49 -7.49 17.17
C GLY A 372 15.56 -8.13 18.20
N LEU A 373 15.04 -9.34 17.91
CA LEU A 373 14.17 -10.07 18.84
C LEU A 373 14.95 -10.61 20.06
N THR A 374 16.16 -11.09 19.85
CA THR A 374 17.04 -11.56 20.94
C THR A 374 17.43 -10.39 21.85
N ASP A 375 17.85 -9.27 21.29
CA ASP A 375 18.18 -8.05 22.06
C ASP A 375 16.98 -7.58 22.88
N PHE A 376 15.78 -7.59 22.29
CA PHE A 376 14.55 -7.26 22.98
C PHE A 376 14.23 -8.26 24.12
N ALA A 377 14.35 -9.56 23.86
CA ALA A 377 14.12 -10.59 24.88
C ALA A 377 15.09 -10.46 26.05
N LEU A 378 16.36 -10.09 25.79
CA LEU A 378 17.37 -9.82 26.83
C LEU A 378 17.07 -8.58 27.64
N ALA A 379 16.47 -7.54 27.05
CA ALA A 379 16.04 -6.33 27.74
C ALA A 379 14.80 -6.53 28.64
N LEU A 380 14.08 -7.65 28.49
CA LEU A 380 12.95 -8.00 29.36
C LEU A 380 13.43 -8.74 30.60
N PRO A 381 12.89 -8.45 31.82
CA PRO A 381 13.23 -9.19 33.02
C PRO A 381 12.71 -10.64 32.92
N ALA A 382 13.60 -11.61 33.09
CA ALA A 382 13.29 -13.03 33.11
C ALA A 382 14.41 -13.81 33.82
N GLU A 383 14.04 -14.81 34.63
CA GLU A 383 14.99 -15.75 35.24
C GLU A 383 15.49 -16.79 34.24
N ARG A 384 14.65 -17.17 33.30
CA ARG A 384 14.94 -18.14 32.26
C ARG A 384 14.26 -17.74 30.95
N ARG A 385 14.97 -17.91 29.82
CA ARG A 385 14.47 -17.63 28.47
C ARG A 385 14.49 -18.90 27.63
N ILE A 386 13.36 -19.22 27.04
CA ILE A 386 13.20 -20.37 26.14
C ILE A 386 12.78 -19.84 24.78
N ALA A 387 13.50 -20.20 23.72
CA ALA A 387 13.14 -19.89 22.35
C ALA A 387 12.56 -21.09 21.63
N THR A 388 11.49 -20.91 20.89
CA THR A 388 11.00 -21.87 19.89
C THR A 388 11.16 -21.25 18.52
N VAL A 389 12.01 -21.82 17.66
CA VAL A 389 12.50 -21.17 16.45
C VAL A 389 12.40 -22.06 15.22
N SER A 390 12.19 -21.42 14.07
CA SER A 390 12.25 -22.07 12.76
C SER A 390 12.67 -21.06 11.69
N LEU A 391 13.50 -21.47 10.73
CA LEU A 391 13.76 -20.76 9.48
C LEU A 391 13.16 -21.53 8.31
N PRO A 392 12.65 -20.84 7.28
CA PRO A 392 12.24 -21.49 6.04
C PRO A 392 13.42 -22.18 5.35
N GLY A 393 13.20 -23.40 4.81
CA GLY A 393 14.26 -24.22 4.21
C GLY A 393 14.90 -23.65 2.94
N ASP A 394 14.33 -22.60 2.34
CA ASP A 394 14.89 -21.88 1.19
C ASP A 394 15.97 -20.84 1.58
N ARG A 395 16.40 -20.82 2.83
CA ARG A 395 17.53 -20.01 3.30
C ARG A 395 18.86 -20.71 3.02
N ARG A 396 19.93 -19.91 2.86
CA ARG A 396 21.31 -20.43 2.69
C ARG A 396 21.80 -21.03 4.01
N GLU A 397 22.76 -21.94 3.95
CA GLU A 397 23.33 -22.57 5.14
C GLU A 397 23.96 -21.54 6.08
N GLU A 398 24.69 -20.55 5.56
CA GLU A 398 25.23 -19.43 6.33
C GLU A 398 24.17 -18.62 7.08
N ASP A 399 22.94 -18.51 6.55
CA ASP A 399 21.84 -17.82 7.23
C ASP A 399 21.37 -18.63 8.47
N PHE A 400 21.39 -19.97 8.40
CA PHE A 400 21.12 -20.86 9.55
C PHE A 400 22.21 -20.72 10.61
N GLU A 401 23.48 -20.78 10.22
CA GLU A 401 24.63 -20.62 11.12
C GLU A 401 24.58 -19.30 11.90
N HIS A 402 24.39 -18.17 11.18
CA HIS A 402 24.28 -16.84 11.81
C HIS A 402 23.10 -16.76 12.77
N CYS A 403 21.92 -17.26 12.37
CA CYS A 403 20.75 -17.25 13.24
C CYS A 403 20.92 -18.14 14.46
N SER A 404 21.53 -19.34 14.32
CA SER A 404 21.84 -20.26 15.43
C SER A 404 22.72 -19.59 16.47
N LYS A 405 23.77 -18.92 16.02
CA LYS A 405 24.70 -18.17 16.89
C LYS A 405 23.97 -17.09 17.68
N ILE A 406 23.15 -16.26 17.00
CA ILE A 406 22.39 -15.18 17.64
C ILE A 406 21.45 -15.72 18.71
N ILE A 407 20.73 -16.80 18.42
CA ILE A 407 19.78 -17.38 19.38
C ILE A 407 20.52 -17.98 20.58
N SER A 408 21.66 -18.63 20.37
CA SER A 408 22.44 -19.23 21.44
C SER A 408 23.00 -18.20 22.43
N GLU A 409 23.18 -16.96 22.01
CA GLU A 409 23.66 -15.87 22.87
C GLU A 409 22.57 -15.35 23.86
N GLY A 410 21.28 -15.57 23.56
CA GLY A 410 20.18 -14.91 24.29
C GLY A 410 19.23 -15.84 25.04
N PHE A 411 19.29 -17.16 24.83
CA PHE A 411 18.30 -18.09 25.37
C PHE A 411 18.95 -19.29 26.08
N ASP A 412 18.41 -19.65 27.25
CA ASP A 412 18.89 -20.76 28.06
C ASP A 412 18.48 -22.12 27.50
N GLN A 413 17.41 -22.18 26.74
CA GLN A 413 16.94 -23.36 26.06
C GLN A 413 16.36 -23.00 24.70
N ILE A 414 16.68 -23.80 23.69
CA ILE A 414 16.23 -23.60 22.31
C ILE A 414 15.52 -24.86 21.84
N VAL A 415 14.29 -24.69 21.33
CA VAL A 415 13.51 -25.72 20.68
C VAL A 415 13.43 -25.38 19.18
N ILE A 416 13.95 -26.25 18.33
CA ILE A 416 13.96 -26.05 16.89
C ILE A 416 12.88 -26.93 16.29
N PHE A 417 12.09 -26.36 15.36
CA PHE A 417 11.08 -27.11 14.62
C PHE A 417 11.10 -26.76 13.13
N GLU A 418 10.62 -27.67 12.30
CA GLU A 418 10.53 -27.48 10.87
C GLU A 418 9.11 -27.03 10.49
N SER A 419 8.97 -25.77 10.03
CA SER A 419 7.66 -25.23 9.61
C SER A 419 7.45 -25.28 8.10
N TYR A 420 8.46 -24.86 7.32
CA TYR A 420 8.40 -24.76 5.87
C TYR A 420 9.66 -25.35 5.23
N LEU A 421 9.58 -26.58 4.76
CA LEU A 421 10.72 -27.31 4.18
C LEU A 421 11.25 -26.69 2.88
N ARG A 422 10.38 -26.07 2.04
CA ARG A 422 10.78 -25.33 0.83
C ARG A 422 11.73 -26.10 -0.10
N GLY A 423 11.55 -27.42 -0.21
CA GLY A 423 12.35 -28.32 -1.05
C GLY A 423 13.43 -29.10 -0.31
N ARG A 424 13.69 -28.84 0.96
CA ARG A 424 14.54 -29.69 1.81
C ARG A 424 13.78 -30.92 2.30
N LYS A 425 14.52 -31.98 2.64
CA LYS A 425 13.92 -33.18 3.26
C LYS A 425 13.64 -32.95 4.75
N PRO A 426 12.66 -33.66 5.33
CA PRO A 426 12.48 -33.67 6.79
C PRO A 426 13.77 -34.04 7.54
N GLY A 427 14.12 -33.28 8.56
CA GLY A 427 15.35 -33.41 9.34
C GLY A 427 16.54 -32.57 8.86
N GLU A 428 16.59 -32.17 7.58
CA GLU A 428 17.71 -31.37 7.05
C GLU A 428 17.83 -30.00 7.72
N ILE A 429 16.69 -29.35 8.00
CA ILE A 429 16.67 -28.03 8.68
C ILE A 429 17.22 -28.16 10.10
N LEU A 430 16.91 -29.25 10.81
CA LEU A 430 17.38 -29.45 12.17
C LEU A 430 18.90 -29.65 12.22
N GLU A 431 19.50 -30.31 11.22
CA GLU A 431 20.94 -30.47 11.12
C GLU A 431 21.66 -29.13 10.88
N LEU A 432 21.07 -28.22 10.15
CA LEU A 432 21.65 -26.90 9.89
C LEU A 432 21.68 -25.96 11.12
N TYR A 433 20.91 -26.29 12.15
CA TYR A 433 20.94 -25.53 13.42
C TYR A 433 21.95 -26.09 14.42
N ARG A 434 22.56 -27.25 14.16
CA ARG A 434 23.60 -27.89 15.02
C ARG A 434 24.97 -27.28 14.80
#